data_b30989ab33b2c8b2cac6ddabf3c5fc86
#
_entry.id   b30989ab33b2c8b2cac6ddabf3c5fc86
#
_cell.length_a   1.000
_cell.length_b   1.000
_cell.length_c   1.000
_cell.angle_alpha   90.00
_cell.angle_beta   90.00
_cell.angle_gamma   90.00
#
_symmetry.space_group_name_H-M   'P 1'
#
loop_
_entity.id
_entity.type
_entity.pdbx_description
1 polymer ?
#
loop_
_entity_poly.entity_id
_entity_poly.type
_entity_poly.pdbx_seq_one_letter_code
_entity_poly.pdbx_strand_id
1 'polypeptide(L)'
;MIPKAFILAFIIRSLLTLPFPQTYFQPDEFYQALEPAHNYVFGYGYLTWEWRDLPTPLSGSWWDTYVSGGRMRGWIWPGVFVGVYRVLQITGLDKTEWIVIAPRLVGILVAALTDYHTYKLASKLLGPGASSSALFLSLTSLFNAHLLPRSLSTSPETLLTTMALCYFPLPSLIPSKSSSDNLKPTALEKDKKQIKTIQNQAKLDYIAMDRDVASLYPVICTNNLPLSIILATTALCIRPTTISLWMFLGIDLVIRTLRSHGIAASLGVIATAAISFAATFAASTYIDYLFTGRLYFPALTFIHHNIIRNISSFYGSTNHLYHLTQSIPIMLFPIWFWWIQGFLASLLPSSILPARLRQLDSSEPSRLMARAITFSIGILSISPHSEWRFLHPLLPTLLIFAIPSLTASYRPTVFGIYRLSDSIRQYTRLTKIPFYLILLAPIVPFLYLNLFHGKAQVDVMNVLRRGQLGEVESLVALTPCHSIPWQSHLHLKDMEGWFLTCEPPIGVNSETHRTQQSFFYQSPVSYLQEVFPYPPAQLHEIANLTASPAKPTHLVLFDEALSRIETTKGGTSSVRDELVNLGYERVWYGWNGFDLLQDEGERKGGLTVWRLVT
;
A
#
# COMPACT_ATOMS: atom_id res chain seq x y z
N MET A 1 -26.65 -13.04 3.91
CA MET A 1 -26.64 -12.11 5.08
C MET A 1 -25.25 -11.50 5.19
N ILE A 2 -25.10 -10.16 5.26
CA ILE A 2 -23.80 -9.49 5.35
C ILE A 2 -23.17 -9.78 6.71
N PRO A 3 -21.88 -10.18 6.80
CA PRO A 3 -21.24 -10.52 8.06
C PRO A 3 -21.14 -9.32 9.02
N LYS A 4 -21.47 -9.51 10.30
CA LYS A 4 -21.41 -8.44 11.32
C LYS A 4 -20.02 -7.80 11.44
N ALA A 5 -18.94 -8.59 11.32
CA ALA A 5 -17.56 -8.09 11.36
C ALA A 5 -17.26 -7.12 10.20
N PHE A 6 -17.80 -7.38 8.99
CA PHE A 6 -17.68 -6.47 7.86
C PHE A 6 -18.45 -5.16 8.08
N ILE A 7 -19.71 -5.26 8.56
CA ILE A 7 -20.53 -4.06 8.85
C ILE A 7 -19.79 -3.17 9.87
N LEU A 8 -19.28 -3.76 10.96
CA LEU A 8 -18.52 -3.04 11.97
C LEU A 8 -17.28 -2.35 11.38
N ALA A 9 -16.50 -3.09 10.58
CA ALA A 9 -15.33 -2.55 9.92
C ALA A 9 -15.69 -1.38 8.99
N PHE A 10 -16.73 -1.53 8.18
CA PHE A 10 -17.18 -0.48 7.25
C PHE A 10 -17.63 0.79 7.99
N ILE A 11 -18.41 0.66 9.07
CA ILE A 11 -18.83 1.81 9.89
C ILE A 11 -17.60 2.51 10.50
N ILE A 12 -16.67 1.76 11.11
CA ILE A 12 -15.48 2.35 11.74
C ILE A 12 -14.60 3.03 10.69
N ARG A 13 -14.36 2.39 9.54
CA ARG A 13 -13.57 3.01 8.46
C ARG A 13 -14.22 4.26 7.89
N SER A 14 -15.55 4.28 7.77
CA SER A 14 -16.29 5.48 7.36
C SER A 14 -16.09 6.62 8.37
N LEU A 15 -16.21 6.34 9.67
CA LEU A 15 -16.03 7.32 10.74
C LEU A 15 -14.57 7.81 10.86
N LEU A 16 -13.59 6.98 10.53
CA LEU A 16 -12.17 7.34 10.54
C LEU A 16 -11.71 8.04 9.25
N THR A 17 -12.53 8.11 8.22
CA THR A 17 -12.13 8.66 6.92
C THR A 17 -12.94 9.89 6.52
N LEU A 18 -14.28 9.82 6.52
CA LEU A 18 -15.13 10.86 5.94
C LEU A 18 -15.12 12.19 6.72
N PRO A 19 -15.11 12.21 8.07
CA PRO A 19 -15.10 13.46 8.83
C PRO A 19 -13.76 14.21 8.74
N PHE A 20 -12.69 13.52 8.35
CA PHE A 20 -11.36 14.12 8.27
C PHE A 20 -11.13 14.76 6.90
N PRO A 21 -10.41 15.90 6.82
CA PRO A 21 -9.96 16.46 5.56
C PRO A 21 -9.05 15.45 4.84
N GLN A 22 -8.96 15.55 3.53
CA GLN A 22 -7.94 14.81 2.79
C GLN A 22 -6.60 15.51 3.00
N THR A 23 -5.59 14.74 3.36
CA THR A 23 -4.21 15.20 3.53
C THR A 23 -3.33 14.54 2.48
N TYR A 24 -2.29 15.22 2.06
CA TYR A 24 -1.29 14.64 1.15
C TYR A 24 -0.33 13.75 1.95
N PHE A 25 -0.14 12.52 1.48
CA PHE A 25 0.79 11.61 2.15
C PHE A 25 1.81 11.01 1.18
N GLN A 26 1.34 10.54 0.02
CA GLN A 26 2.19 9.94 -1.00
C GLN A 26 1.72 10.36 -2.40
N PRO A 27 2.63 10.71 -3.32
CA PRO A 27 2.26 11.09 -4.69
C PRO A 27 1.53 9.97 -5.45
N ASP A 28 1.85 8.71 -5.17
CA ASP A 28 1.26 7.54 -5.82
C ASP A 28 -0.27 7.47 -5.68
N GLU A 29 -0.82 8.03 -4.59
CA GLU A 29 -2.27 8.12 -4.36
C GLU A 29 -2.98 8.83 -5.52
N PHE A 30 -2.37 9.89 -6.01
CA PHE A 30 -2.92 10.72 -7.08
C PHE A 30 -2.42 10.25 -8.45
N TYR A 31 -1.12 10.22 -8.65
CA TYR A 31 -0.48 10.05 -9.96
C TYR A 31 -0.47 8.62 -10.48
N GLN A 32 -0.66 7.61 -9.61
CA GLN A 32 -0.78 6.21 -10.03
C GLN A 32 -2.22 5.69 -10.03
N ALA A 33 -3.22 6.50 -9.63
CA ALA A 33 -4.61 6.08 -9.58
C ALA A 33 -5.58 7.14 -10.09
N LEU A 34 -5.66 8.31 -9.43
CA LEU A 34 -6.71 9.29 -9.67
C LEU A 34 -6.45 10.15 -10.92
N GLU A 35 -5.24 10.64 -11.13
CA GLU A 35 -4.90 11.46 -12.31
C GLU A 35 -5.05 10.70 -13.63
N PRO A 36 -4.56 9.44 -13.78
CA PRO A 36 -4.81 8.68 -14.99
C PRO A 36 -6.29 8.40 -15.23
N ALA A 37 -7.05 8.09 -14.18
CA ALA A 37 -8.49 7.86 -14.30
C ALA A 37 -9.25 9.14 -14.70
N HIS A 38 -8.88 10.28 -14.11
CA HIS A 38 -9.43 11.59 -14.46
C HIS A 38 -9.12 11.94 -15.91
N ASN A 39 -7.85 11.83 -16.32
CA ASN A 39 -7.42 12.10 -17.69
C ASN A 39 -8.19 11.23 -18.70
N TYR A 40 -8.37 9.95 -18.42
CA TYR A 40 -9.10 9.04 -19.30
C TYR A 40 -10.59 9.42 -19.47
N VAL A 41 -11.24 9.87 -18.38
CA VAL A 41 -12.68 10.19 -18.39
C VAL A 41 -12.95 11.57 -19.01
N PHE A 42 -12.18 12.58 -18.62
CA PHE A 42 -12.45 13.98 -18.96
C PHE A 42 -11.59 14.50 -20.12
N GLY A 43 -10.52 13.79 -20.49
CA GLY A 43 -9.69 14.11 -21.66
C GLY A 43 -8.62 15.16 -21.40
N TYR A 44 -8.40 15.57 -20.14
CA TYR A 44 -7.36 16.53 -19.75
C TYR A 44 -6.73 16.16 -18.42
N GLY A 45 -5.54 16.71 -18.14
CA GLY A 45 -4.73 16.41 -16.97
C GLY A 45 -3.35 15.88 -17.37
N TYR A 46 -2.54 15.56 -16.37
CA TYR A 46 -1.16 15.14 -16.56
C TYR A 46 -1.00 13.64 -16.33
N LEU A 47 -0.28 12.99 -17.23
CA LEU A 47 0.16 11.61 -17.10
C LEU A 47 1.67 11.59 -16.83
N THR A 48 2.08 10.99 -15.73
CA THR A 48 3.50 10.81 -15.42
C THR A 48 4.17 9.88 -16.44
N TRP A 49 5.49 9.89 -16.45
CA TRP A 49 6.29 9.04 -17.34
C TRP A 49 5.93 7.54 -17.23
N GLU A 50 5.47 7.08 -16.09
CA GLU A 50 5.05 5.68 -15.86
C GLU A 50 3.86 5.24 -16.73
N TRP A 51 3.05 6.20 -17.22
CA TRP A 51 1.87 5.99 -18.08
C TRP A 51 2.15 6.19 -19.56
N ARG A 52 3.36 6.59 -19.90
CA ARG A 52 3.79 6.80 -21.28
C ARG A 52 4.57 5.58 -21.78
N ASP A 53 4.62 5.43 -23.11
CA ASP A 53 5.49 4.44 -23.72
C ASP A 53 6.94 4.83 -23.49
N LEU A 54 7.75 3.89 -23.01
CA LEU A 54 9.16 4.14 -22.71
C LEU A 54 10.02 4.06 -23.98
N PRO A 55 11.16 4.78 -24.04
CA PRO A 55 12.08 4.69 -25.16
C PRO A 55 12.56 3.25 -25.37
N THR A 56 12.45 2.74 -26.59
CA THR A 56 12.90 1.40 -26.96
C THR A 56 14.28 1.43 -27.57
N PRO A 57 15.14 0.44 -27.30
CA PRO A 57 16.34 0.19 -28.10
C PRO A 57 15.95 -0.09 -29.56
N LEU A 58 16.83 0.25 -30.49
CA LEU A 58 16.61 0.09 -31.94
C LEU A 58 16.54 -1.37 -32.43
N SER A 59 16.71 -2.36 -31.54
CA SER A 59 16.77 -3.79 -31.90
C SER A 59 15.45 -4.37 -32.43
N GLY A 60 14.31 -3.76 -32.12
CA GLY A 60 12.98 -4.20 -32.58
C GLY A 60 12.57 -5.58 -32.07
N SER A 61 13.24 -6.12 -31.05
CA SER A 61 12.87 -7.43 -30.47
C SER A 61 11.49 -7.36 -29.79
N TRP A 62 10.84 -8.54 -29.64
CA TRP A 62 9.58 -8.65 -28.90
C TRP A 62 9.72 -8.08 -27.47
N TRP A 63 10.83 -8.40 -26.80
CA TRP A 63 11.10 -7.89 -25.46
C TRP A 63 11.24 -6.36 -25.42
N ASP A 64 11.95 -5.79 -26.37
CA ASP A 64 12.13 -4.35 -26.44
C ASP A 64 10.82 -3.61 -26.73
N THR A 65 9.98 -4.17 -27.58
CA THR A 65 8.71 -3.56 -27.96
C THR A 65 7.67 -3.59 -26.84
N TYR A 66 7.49 -4.74 -26.18
CA TYR A 66 6.35 -4.98 -25.29
C TYR A 66 6.70 -4.92 -23.80
N VAL A 67 7.97 -5.06 -23.44
CA VAL A 67 8.44 -5.03 -22.05
C VAL A 67 9.31 -3.79 -21.82
N SER A 68 10.46 -3.67 -22.47
CA SER A 68 11.38 -2.53 -22.26
C SER A 68 10.75 -1.20 -22.67
N GLY A 69 10.02 -1.16 -23.78
CA GLY A 69 9.29 0.03 -24.28
C GLY A 69 7.82 0.10 -23.85
N GLY A 70 7.38 -0.81 -23.00
CA GLY A 70 6.02 -0.82 -22.47
C GLY A 70 5.82 0.23 -21.37
N ARG A 71 4.57 0.38 -20.94
CA ARG A 71 4.21 1.26 -19.82
C ARG A 71 4.42 0.53 -18.50
N MET A 72 4.82 1.25 -17.47
CA MET A 72 5.14 0.66 -16.16
C MET A 72 3.91 0.35 -15.31
N ARG A 73 2.75 0.92 -15.62
CA ARG A 73 1.53 0.80 -14.81
C ARG A 73 0.38 0.19 -15.60
N GLY A 74 -0.40 -0.65 -14.91
CA GLY A 74 -1.60 -1.28 -15.44
C GLY A 74 -2.88 -0.57 -14.98
N TRP A 75 -3.96 -0.79 -15.76
CA TRP A 75 -5.24 -0.11 -15.58
C TRP A 75 -6.21 -0.79 -14.62
N ILE A 76 -5.89 -1.94 -14.03
CA ILE A 76 -6.79 -2.64 -13.10
C ILE A 76 -7.25 -1.70 -11.97
N TRP A 77 -6.31 -1.01 -11.32
CA TRP A 77 -6.64 -0.14 -10.20
C TRP A 77 -7.20 1.23 -10.65
N PRO A 78 -6.57 1.99 -11.55
CA PRO A 78 -7.16 3.22 -12.08
C PRO A 78 -8.51 3.00 -12.75
N GLY A 79 -8.75 1.85 -13.40
CA GLY A 79 -10.02 1.49 -14.02
C GLY A 79 -11.21 1.50 -13.06
N VAL A 80 -11.00 1.20 -11.78
CA VAL A 80 -12.03 1.34 -10.75
C VAL A 80 -12.46 2.81 -10.62
N PHE A 81 -11.51 3.73 -10.59
CA PHE A 81 -11.79 5.18 -10.51
C PHE A 81 -12.33 5.75 -11.82
N VAL A 82 -11.95 5.16 -12.97
CA VAL A 82 -12.63 5.47 -14.24
C VAL A 82 -14.13 5.21 -14.14
N GLY A 83 -14.52 4.07 -13.55
CA GLY A 83 -15.93 3.77 -13.29
C GLY A 83 -16.59 4.81 -12.38
N VAL A 84 -15.93 5.21 -11.29
CA VAL A 84 -16.42 6.25 -10.38
C VAL A 84 -16.59 7.59 -11.11
N TYR A 85 -15.57 8.06 -11.81
CA TYR A 85 -15.62 9.35 -12.53
C TYR A 85 -16.64 9.35 -13.68
N ARG A 86 -16.85 8.21 -14.36
CA ARG A 86 -17.93 8.09 -15.37
C ARG A 86 -19.30 8.23 -14.75
N VAL A 87 -19.55 7.62 -13.59
CA VAL A 87 -20.81 7.80 -12.86
C VAL A 87 -21.02 9.27 -12.48
N LEU A 88 -19.99 9.93 -11.94
CA LEU A 88 -20.06 11.35 -11.60
C LEU A 88 -20.35 12.22 -12.83
N GLN A 89 -19.68 11.96 -13.95
CA GLN A 89 -19.87 12.68 -15.21
C GLN A 89 -21.31 12.53 -15.73
N ILE A 90 -21.86 11.31 -15.75
CA ILE A 90 -23.22 11.02 -16.22
C ILE A 90 -24.26 11.70 -15.32
N THR A 91 -24.02 11.74 -14.01
CA THR A 91 -24.95 12.35 -13.03
C THR A 91 -24.75 13.86 -12.86
N GLY A 92 -23.72 14.45 -13.45
CA GLY A 92 -23.36 15.87 -13.28
C GLY A 92 -22.78 16.21 -11.90
N LEU A 93 -22.48 15.19 -11.09
CA LEU A 93 -21.89 15.35 -9.75
C LEU A 93 -20.38 15.63 -9.78
N ASP A 94 -19.73 15.48 -10.94
CA ASP A 94 -18.32 15.82 -11.16
C ASP A 94 -18.01 17.31 -10.89
N LYS A 95 -19.00 18.20 -11.12
CA LYS A 95 -18.90 19.65 -10.85
C LYS A 95 -19.05 20.03 -9.36
N THR A 96 -19.16 19.04 -8.49
CA THR A 96 -19.38 19.24 -7.05
C THR A 96 -18.22 18.63 -6.24
N GLU A 97 -18.31 18.69 -4.91
CA GLU A 97 -17.31 18.06 -4.03
C GLU A 97 -17.20 16.53 -4.19
N TRP A 98 -18.17 15.91 -4.87
CA TRP A 98 -18.13 14.47 -5.12
C TRP A 98 -16.96 14.03 -5.98
N ILE A 99 -16.37 14.92 -6.79
CA ILE A 99 -15.15 14.63 -7.55
C ILE A 99 -14.01 14.16 -6.65
N VAL A 100 -13.93 14.69 -5.41
CA VAL A 100 -12.91 14.34 -4.40
C VAL A 100 -13.44 13.28 -3.42
N ILE A 101 -14.73 13.31 -3.06
CA ILE A 101 -15.31 12.43 -2.04
C ILE A 101 -15.52 11.00 -2.55
N ALA A 102 -16.02 10.83 -3.77
CA ALA A 102 -16.41 9.51 -4.28
C ALA A 102 -15.23 8.51 -4.37
N PRO A 103 -14.01 8.90 -4.80
CA PRO A 103 -12.86 8.00 -4.73
C PRO A 103 -12.54 7.49 -3.32
N ARG A 104 -12.77 8.31 -2.28
CA ARG A 104 -12.56 7.92 -0.88
C ARG A 104 -13.50 6.81 -0.42
N LEU A 105 -14.72 6.75 -0.98
CA LEU A 105 -15.67 5.66 -0.68
C LEU A 105 -15.15 4.30 -1.16
N VAL A 106 -14.48 4.26 -2.30
CA VAL A 106 -13.80 3.05 -2.78
C VAL A 106 -12.72 2.62 -1.78
N GLY A 107 -11.91 3.55 -1.31
CA GLY A 107 -10.88 3.28 -0.30
C GLY A 107 -11.46 2.73 1.01
N ILE A 108 -12.57 3.30 1.49
CA ILE A 108 -13.28 2.81 2.69
C ILE A 108 -13.72 1.35 2.49
N LEU A 109 -14.27 1.03 1.32
CA LEU A 109 -14.69 -0.35 1.01
C LEU A 109 -13.49 -1.31 1.00
N VAL A 110 -12.38 -0.93 0.37
CA VAL A 110 -11.13 -1.71 0.34
C VAL A 110 -10.61 -1.94 1.77
N ALA A 111 -10.60 -0.91 2.61
CA ALA A 111 -10.17 -1.00 4.00
C ALA A 111 -11.06 -1.95 4.82
N ALA A 112 -12.38 -1.81 4.73
CA ALA A 112 -13.33 -2.65 5.46
C ALA A 112 -13.26 -4.12 5.02
N LEU A 113 -13.08 -4.38 3.73
CA LEU A 113 -12.88 -5.73 3.21
C LEU A 113 -11.55 -6.33 3.69
N THR A 114 -10.48 -5.53 3.76
CA THR A 114 -9.18 -5.98 4.30
C THR A 114 -9.30 -6.36 5.77
N ASP A 115 -9.94 -5.53 6.60
CA ASP A 115 -10.19 -5.83 8.02
C ASP A 115 -11.01 -7.11 8.20
N TYR A 116 -12.06 -7.28 7.40
CA TYR A 116 -12.89 -8.49 7.43
C TYR A 116 -12.11 -9.75 7.03
N HIS A 117 -11.25 -9.66 6.00
CA HIS A 117 -10.44 -10.80 5.61
C HIS A 117 -9.27 -11.07 6.57
N THR A 118 -8.77 -10.05 7.25
CA THR A 118 -7.83 -10.21 8.38
C THR A 118 -8.49 -10.99 9.54
N TYR A 119 -9.75 -10.67 9.86
CA TYR A 119 -10.56 -11.45 10.81
C TYR A 119 -10.66 -12.93 10.39
N LYS A 120 -10.96 -13.21 9.12
CA LYS A 120 -11.05 -14.59 8.59
C LYS A 120 -9.70 -15.30 8.59
N LEU A 121 -8.64 -14.61 8.18
CA LEU A 121 -7.29 -15.16 8.12
C LEU A 121 -6.78 -15.57 9.51
N ALA A 122 -7.07 -14.78 10.54
CA ALA A 122 -6.72 -15.11 11.91
C ALA A 122 -7.38 -16.39 12.38
N SER A 123 -8.66 -16.61 12.04
CA SER A 123 -9.35 -17.88 12.31
C SER A 123 -8.65 -19.06 11.65
N LYS A 124 -8.13 -18.88 10.45
CA LYS A 124 -7.43 -19.91 9.69
C LYS A 124 -6.02 -20.20 10.22
N LEU A 125 -5.33 -19.19 10.73
CA LEU A 125 -3.95 -19.33 11.25
C LEU A 125 -3.90 -19.78 12.71
N LEU A 126 -4.77 -19.22 13.56
CA LEU A 126 -4.72 -19.40 15.02
C LEU A 126 -6.00 -19.99 15.62
N GLY A 127 -7.01 -20.22 14.80
CA GLY A 127 -8.33 -20.67 15.25
C GLY A 127 -9.33 -19.53 15.50
N PRO A 128 -10.64 -19.87 15.63
CA PRO A 128 -11.74 -18.89 15.69
C PRO A 128 -11.62 -17.86 16.83
N GLY A 129 -10.99 -18.25 17.95
CA GLY A 129 -10.80 -17.36 19.10
C GLY A 129 -9.91 -16.14 18.82
N ALA A 130 -9.05 -16.19 17.80
CA ALA A 130 -8.16 -15.09 17.44
C ALA A 130 -8.80 -14.01 16.55
N SER A 131 -9.94 -14.32 15.93
CA SER A 131 -10.56 -13.44 14.90
C SER A 131 -10.88 -12.05 15.40
N SER A 132 -11.54 -11.92 16.56
CA SER A 132 -11.93 -10.61 17.11
C SER A 132 -10.71 -9.77 17.50
N SER A 133 -9.65 -10.41 18.01
CA SER A 133 -8.38 -9.74 18.31
C SER A 133 -7.70 -9.23 17.05
N ALA A 134 -7.71 -10.01 15.96
CA ALA A 134 -7.17 -9.60 14.68
C ALA A 134 -7.94 -8.41 14.08
N LEU A 135 -9.28 -8.44 14.14
CA LEU A 135 -10.11 -7.32 13.69
C LEU A 135 -9.79 -6.05 14.48
N PHE A 136 -9.69 -6.16 15.81
CA PHE A 136 -9.33 -5.04 16.67
C PHE A 136 -7.95 -4.46 16.32
N LEU A 137 -6.92 -5.31 16.19
CA LEU A 137 -5.58 -4.88 15.83
C LEU A 137 -5.52 -4.25 14.43
N SER A 138 -6.28 -4.77 13.46
CA SER A 138 -6.36 -4.19 12.13
C SER A 138 -7.02 -2.82 12.15
N LEU A 139 -8.12 -2.66 12.88
CA LEU A 139 -8.84 -1.39 13.00
C LEU A 139 -8.05 -0.31 13.73
N THR A 140 -7.23 -0.70 14.73
CA THR A 140 -6.41 0.23 15.53
C THR A 140 -4.99 0.41 14.98
N SER A 141 -4.57 -0.36 13.97
CA SER A 141 -3.29 -0.17 13.29
C SER A 141 -3.25 1.20 12.61
N LEU A 142 -2.24 2.01 12.93
CA LEU A 142 -2.01 3.32 12.31
C LEU A 142 -1.97 3.22 10.78
N PHE A 143 -1.18 2.27 10.27
CA PHE A 143 -1.00 2.10 8.83
C PHE A 143 -2.28 1.67 8.12
N ASN A 144 -3.00 0.68 8.66
CA ASN A 144 -4.28 0.28 8.08
C ASN A 144 -5.33 1.39 8.16
N ALA A 145 -5.35 2.17 9.25
CA ALA A 145 -6.30 3.27 9.40
C ALA A 145 -6.03 4.43 8.45
N HIS A 146 -4.75 4.73 8.18
CA HIS A 146 -4.35 5.88 7.38
C HIS A 146 -4.23 5.54 5.89
N LEU A 147 -3.69 4.35 5.54
CA LEU A 147 -3.33 4.01 4.15
C LEU A 147 -4.40 3.23 3.39
N LEU A 148 -5.08 2.25 4.04
CA LEU A 148 -6.06 1.44 3.32
C LEU A 148 -7.20 2.24 2.69
N PRO A 149 -7.71 3.33 3.31
CA PRO A 149 -8.75 4.15 2.69
C PRO A 149 -8.25 5.07 1.56
N ARG A 150 -6.94 5.12 1.30
CA ARG A 150 -6.36 5.93 0.23
C ARG A 150 -6.33 5.18 -1.09
N SER A 151 -6.29 5.90 -2.20
CA SER A 151 -6.23 5.32 -3.55
C SER A 151 -4.86 4.76 -3.95
N LEU A 152 -3.97 4.53 -2.97
CA LEU A 152 -2.68 3.88 -3.16
C LEU A 152 -2.84 2.48 -3.77
N SER A 153 -2.00 2.13 -4.72
CA SER A 153 -1.99 0.78 -5.34
C SER A 153 -1.64 -0.35 -4.36
N THR A 154 -1.00 -0.03 -3.23
CA THR A 154 -0.75 -0.98 -2.14
C THR A 154 -2.02 -1.36 -1.36
N SER A 155 -3.08 -0.53 -1.37
CA SER A 155 -4.34 -0.84 -0.68
C SER A 155 -5.08 -2.02 -1.32
N PRO A 156 -5.38 -2.04 -2.65
CA PRO A 156 -5.95 -3.21 -3.29
C PRO A 156 -5.01 -4.42 -3.28
N GLU A 157 -3.69 -4.24 -3.39
CA GLU A 157 -2.72 -5.32 -3.25
C GLU A 157 -2.83 -5.99 -1.87
N THR A 158 -2.93 -5.20 -0.78
CA THR A 158 -3.11 -5.71 0.59
C THR A 158 -4.43 -6.49 0.74
N LEU A 159 -5.52 -5.95 0.21
CA LEU A 159 -6.81 -6.61 0.21
C LEU A 159 -6.75 -7.96 -0.51
N LEU A 160 -6.32 -7.94 -1.77
CA LEU A 160 -6.29 -9.12 -2.64
C LEU A 160 -5.36 -10.21 -2.08
N THR A 161 -4.19 -9.82 -1.54
CA THR A 161 -3.25 -10.75 -0.89
C THR A 161 -3.88 -11.38 0.35
N THR A 162 -4.54 -10.59 1.21
CA THR A 162 -5.21 -11.11 2.41
C THR A 162 -6.38 -12.03 2.05
N MET A 163 -7.16 -11.67 1.02
CA MET A 163 -8.22 -12.52 0.49
C MET A 163 -7.66 -13.82 -0.07
N ALA A 164 -6.62 -13.76 -0.90
CA ALA A 164 -5.99 -14.92 -1.50
C ALA A 164 -5.48 -15.91 -0.43
N LEU A 165 -4.87 -15.42 0.65
CA LEU A 165 -4.43 -16.23 1.79
C LEU A 165 -5.61 -16.91 2.51
N CYS A 166 -6.78 -16.28 2.56
CA CYS A 166 -7.98 -16.92 3.12
C CYS A 166 -8.43 -18.15 2.31
N TYR A 167 -8.18 -18.16 0.99
CA TYR A 167 -8.55 -19.28 0.10
C TYR A 167 -7.40 -20.23 -0.19
N PHE A 168 -6.15 -19.85 0.10
CA PHE A 168 -4.97 -20.69 -0.12
C PHE A 168 -5.01 -21.96 0.76
N PRO A 169 -4.61 -23.16 0.28
CA PRO A 169 -4.62 -24.40 1.04
C PRO A 169 -3.46 -24.46 2.06
N LEU A 170 -3.67 -23.86 3.24
CA LEU A 170 -2.75 -23.94 4.37
C LEU A 170 -2.85 -25.30 5.06
N PRO A 171 -1.83 -25.73 5.82
CA PRO A 171 -1.90 -26.92 6.68
C PRO A 171 -3.08 -26.83 7.67
N SER A 172 -3.59 -27.97 8.13
CA SER A 172 -4.64 -28.02 9.15
C SER A 172 -4.15 -27.55 10.53
N LEU A 173 -5.05 -26.94 11.31
CA LEU A 173 -4.77 -26.54 12.69
C LEU A 173 -4.56 -27.74 13.64
N ILE A 174 -5.06 -28.92 13.27
CA ILE A 174 -5.01 -30.13 14.08
C ILE A 174 -3.75 -30.92 13.70
N PRO A 175 -2.84 -31.23 14.64
CA PRO A 175 -1.71 -32.10 14.35
C PRO A 175 -2.23 -33.46 13.90
N SER A 176 -1.74 -33.99 12.77
CA SER A 176 -2.01 -35.38 12.41
C SER A 176 -1.42 -36.25 13.50
N LYS A 177 -2.26 -37.08 14.12
CA LYS A 177 -1.81 -38.08 15.10
C LYS A 177 -0.87 -39.10 14.43
N SER A 178 0.41 -38.85 14.44
CA SER A 178 1.43 -39.88 14.28
C SER A 178 2.48 -39.68 15.36
N SER A 179 2.53 -40.61 16.31
CA SER A 179 3.46 -40.78 17.42
C SER A 179 3.04 -40.20 18.80
N SER A 180 2.08 -40.85 19.44
CA SER A 180 2.05 -40.97 20.89
C SER A 180 1.17 -42.15 21.35
N ASP A 181 1.42 -43.32 20.81
CA ASP A 181 0.98 -44.56 21.47
C ASP A 181 2.15 -45.07 22.34
N ASN A 182 2.18 -44.63 23.59
CA ASN A 182 2.81 -45.35 24.69
C ASN A 182 2.74 -44.51 25.99
N LEU A 183 1.53 -44.36 26.55
CA LEU A 183 1.36 -44.03 27.96
C LEU A 183 0.06 -44.70 28.47
N LYS A 184 0.22 -45.70 29.35
CA LYS A 184 -0.90 -46.39 30.02
C LYS A 184 -1.65 -45.43 30.95
N PRO A 185 -3.01 -45.41 30.98
CA PRO A 185 -3.76 -44.54 31.84
C PRO A 185 -3.81 -45.01 33.30
N THR A 186 -3.58 -44.11 34.23
CA THR A 186 -3.77 -44.30 35.67
C THR A 186 -5.21 -44.05 36.12
N ALA A 187 -5.66 -44.72 37.18
CA ALA A 187 -7.04 -44.99 37.57
C ALA A 187 -7.93 -43.83 38.06
N LEU A 188 -7.54 -42.56 37.90
CA LEU A 188 -8.31 -41.37 38.35
C LEU A 188 -9.10 -40.66 37.26
N GLU A 189 -9.20 -41.25 36.07
CA GLU A 189 -9.77 -40.61 34.87
C GLU A 189 -11.19 -41.06 34.48
N LYS A 190 -11.84 -41.92 35.26
CA LYS A 190 -13.11 -42.53 34.81
C LYS A 190 -14.32 -41.56 34.82
N ASP A 191 -14.39 -40.57 35.68
CA ASP A 191 -15.56 -39.66 35.77
C ASP A 191 -15.49 -38.42 34.86
N LYS A 192 -14.29 -38.05 34.40
CA LYS A 192 -14.11 -37.01 33.38
C LYS A 192 -14.30 -37.52 31.95
N LYS A 193 -14.42 -38.82 31.75
CA LYS A 193 -14.53 -39.47 30.44
C LYS A 193 -15.89 -39.30 29.79
N GLN A 194 -16.99 -39.26 30.51
CA GLN A 194 -18.35 -39.22 29.88
C GLN A 194 -18.66 -37.87 29.23
N ILE A 195 -18.31 -36.75 29.85
CA ILE A 195 -18.54 -35.40 29.25
C ILE A 195 -17.56 -35.15 28.10
N LYS A 196 -16.33 -35.62 28.20
CA LYS A 196 -15.36 -35.59 27.08
C LYS A 196 -15.76 -36.49 25.92
N THR A 197 -16.49 -37.59 26.18
CA THR A 197 -16.89 -38.55 25.13
C THR A 197 -17.94 -37.95 24.22
N ILE A 198 -18.95 -37.20 24.74
CA ILE A 198 -20.01 -36.56 23.93
C ILE A 198 -19.43 -35.38 23.13
N GLN A 199 -18.55 -34.57 23.72
CA GLN A 199 -17.88 -33.49 23.00
C GLN A 199 -16.86 -33.99 21.97
N ASN A 200 -16.21 -35.14 22.24
CA ASN A 200 -15.30 -35.78 21.30
C ASN A 200 -16.05 -36.55 20.22
N GLN A 201 -17.25 -37.08 20.46
CA GLN A 201 -18.06 -37.75 19.43
C GLN A 201 -18.55 -36.75 18.40
N ALA A 202 -19.13 -35.62 18.82
CA ALA A 202 -19.53 -34.54 17.89
C ALA A 202 -18.36 -33.96 17.12
N LYS A 203 -17.17 -33.94 17.74
CA LYS A 203 -15.92 -33.50 17.09
C LYS A 203 -15.34 -34.57 16.17
N LEU A 204 -15.51 -35.85 16.50
CA LEU A 204 -15.13 -37.00 15.65
C LEU A 204 -16.07 -37.14 14.45
N ASP A 205 -17.36 -36.90 14.62
CA ASP A 205 -18.33 -36.95 13.53
C ASP A 205 -18.11 -35.80 12.54
N TYR A 206 -17.75 -34.61 13.04
CA TYR A 206 -17.34 -33.47 12.20
C TYR A 206 -15.99 -33.76 11.47
N ILE A 207 -15.02 -34.39 12.16
CA ILE A 207 -13.72 -34.77 11.59
C ILE A 207 -13.85 -35.96 10.63
N ALA A 208 -14.76 -36.90 10.90
CA ALA A 208 -15.05 -38.02 10.00
C ALA A 208 -15.73 -37.54 8.71
N MET A 209 -16.70 -36.64 8.82
CA MET A 209 -17.36 -36.02 7.68
C MET A 209 -16.38 -35.18 6.84
N ASP A 210 -15.42 -34.50 7.47
CA ASP A 210 -14.36 -33.75 6.77
C ASP A 210 -13.33 -34.69 6.12
N ARG A 211 -13.04 -35.86 6.71
CA ARG A 211 -12.17 -36.91 6.12
C ARG A 211 -12.81 -37.62 4.94
N ASP A 212 -14.08 -37.96 5.02
CA ASP A 212 -14.79 -38.63 3.93
C ASP A 212 -14.99 -37.70 2.73
N VAL A 213 -15.24 -36.43 2.99
CA VAL A 213 -15.29 -35.38 1.94
C VAL A 213 -13.89 -35.13 1.37
N ALA A 214 -12.83 -35.09 2.21
CA ALA A 214 -11.45 -34.92 1.76
C ALA A 214 -10.89 -36.11 0.97
N SER A 215 -11.39 -37.32 1.19
CA SER A 215 -11.02 -38.52 0.42
C SER A 215 -11.69 -38.60 -0.94
N LEU A 216 -12.84 -37.96 -1.10
CA LEU A 216 -13.65 -37.98 -2.34
C LEU A 216 -13.32 -36.84 -3.33
N TYR A 217 -12.68 -35.76 -2.86
CA TYR A 217 -12.29 -34.64 -3.71
C TYR A 217 -10.79 -34.42 -3.68
N PRO A 218 -10.13 -34.29 -4.84
CA PRO A 218 -8.71 -33.93 -4.89
C PRO A 218 -8.51 -32.57 -4.18
N VAL A 219 -7.36 -32.37 -3.53
CA VAL A 219 -6.91 -31.16 -2.78
C VAL A 219 -7.24 -29.84 -3.52
N ILE A 220 -7.40 -29.90 -4.81
CA ILE A 220 -7.74 -28.82 -5.74
C ILE A 220 -9.15 -28.24 -5.50
N CYS A 221 -10.14 -29.07 -5.11
CA CYS A 221 -11.54 -28.64 -4.99
C CYS A 221 -11.93 -28.17 -3.60
N THR A 222 -11.25 -28.62 -2.54
CA THR A 222 -11.66 -28.35 -1.15
C THR A 222 -11.25 -26.97 -0.62
N ASN A 223 -10.29 -26.29 -1.26
CA ASN A 223 -9.72 -25.03 -0.74
C ASN A 223 -9.79 -23.84 -1.70
N ASN A 224 -10.59 -23.88 -2.76
CA ASN A 224 -10.70 -22.79 -3.75
C ASN A 224 -9.33 -22.28 -4.27
N LEU A 225 -8.38 -23.19 -4.51
CA LEU A 225 -7.05 -22.84 -5.02
C LEU A 225 -7.09 -21.94 -6.26
N PRO A 226 -7.96 -22.20 -7.30
CA PRO A 226 -8.07 -21.31 -8.44
C PRO A 226 -8.39 -19.87 -8.03
N LEU A 227 -9.34 -19.66 -7.10
CA LEU A 227 -9.70 -18.32 -6.61
C LEU A 227 -8.54 -17.67 -5.87
N SER A 228 -7.79 -18.42 -5.07
CA SER A 228 -6.57 -17.91 -4.41
C SER A 228 -5.54 -17.44 -5.43
N ILE A 229 -5.27 -18.21 -6.48
CA ILE A 229 -4.32 -17.84 -7.54
C ILE A 229 -4.82 -16.65 -8.35
N ILE A 230 -6.10 -16.59 -8.69
CA ILE A 230 -6.70 -15.43 -9.39
C ILE A 230 -6.49 -14.15 -8.60
N LEU A 231 -6.82 -14.15 -7.29
CA LEU A 231 -6.65 -13.00 -6.42
C LEU A 231 -5.17 -12.60 -6.27
N ALA A 232 -4.29 -13.59 -6.07
CA ALA A 232 -2.86 -13.37 -5.98
C ALA A 232 -2.28 -12.78 -7.27
N THR A 233 -2.65 -13.33 -8.43
CA THR A 233 -2.19 -12.83 -9.74
C THR A 233 -2.72 -11.42 -10.01
N THR A 234 -3.97 -11.13 -9.65
CA THR A 234 -4.52 -9.77 -9.76
C THR A 234 -3.72 -8.78 -8.90
N ALA A 235 -3.38 -9.16 -7.66
CA ALA A 235 -2.50 -8.36 -6.80
C ALA A 235 -1.13 -8.11 -7.46
N LEU A 236 -0.50 -9.14 -8.03
CA LEU A 236 0.79 -9.05 -8.73
C LEU A 236 0.72 -8.17 -9.98
N CYS A 237 -0.39 -8.18 -10.73
CA CYS A 237 -0.59 -7.30 -11.88
C CYS A 237 -0.75 -5.82 -11.47
N ILE A 238 -1.27 -5.54 -10.27
CA ILE A 238 -1.32 -4.18 -9.72
C ILE A 238 0.07 -3.76 -9.21
N ARG A 239 0.71 -4.62 -8.40
CA ARG A 239 2.07 -4.43 -7.87
C ARG A 239 2.75 -5.79 -7.64
N PRO A 240 3.97 -6.01 -8.16
CA PRO A 240 4.64 -7.31 -8.04
C PRO A 240 5.37 -7.53 -6.70
N THR A 241 5.10 -6.73 -5.64
CA THR A 241 5.87 -6.79 -4.38
C THR A 241 5.66 -8.10 -3.61
N THR A 242 4.50 -8.75 -3.75
CA THR A 242 4.19 -10.02 -3.06
C THR A 242 4.59 -11.28 -3.84
N ILE A 243 5.32 -11.16 -4.96
CA ILE A 243 5.73 -12.31 -5.77
C ILE A 243 6.53 -13.35 -4.96
N SER A 244 7.41 -12.90 -4.08
CA SER A 244 8.23 -13.76 -3.23
C SER A 244 7.39 -14.60 -2.24
N LEU A 245 6.34 -14.01 -1.67
CA LEU A 245 5.38 -14.70 -0.81
C LEU A 245 4.71 -15.87 -1.56
N TRP A 246 4.19 -15.58 -2.75
CA TRP A 246 3.48 -16.57 -3.55
C TRP A 246 4.40 -17.65 -4.11
N MET A 247 5.63 -17.32 -4.45
CA MET A 247 6.66 -18.30 -4.83
C MET A 247 6.91 -19.30 -3.69
N PHE A 248 7.16 -18.78 -2.48
CA PHE A 248 7.42 -19.65 -1.31
C PHE A 248 6.22 -20.56 -1.02
N LEU A 249 5.02 -19.99 -0.95
CA LEU A 249 3.79 -20.74 -0.67
C LEU A 249 3.45 -21.75 -1.74
N GLY A 250 3.66 -21.41 -3.02
CA GLY A 250 3.45 -22.32 -4.15
C GLY A 250 4.40 -23.52 -4.11
N ILE A 251 5.69 -23.29 -3.89
CA ILE A 251 6.70 -24.35 -3.75
C ILE A 251 6.36 -25.27 -2.56
N ASP A 252 6.03 -24.68 -1.41
CA ASP A 252 5.62 -25.48 -0.23
C ASP A 252 4.37 -26.31 -0.52
N LEU A 253 3.36 -25.77 -1.20
CA LEU A 253 2.15 -26.49 -1.57
C LEU A 253 2.47 -27.69 -2.46
N VAL A 254 3.29 -27.50 -3.50
CA VAL A 254 3.70 -28.59 -4.39
C VAL A 254 4.46 -29.68 -3.61
N ILE A 255 5.41 -29.31 -2.75
CA ILE A 255 6.18 -30.25 -1.92
C ILE A 255 5.26 -31.03 -0.96
N ARG A 256 4.35 -30.34 -0.28
CA ARG A 256 3.37 -31.01 0.63
C ARG A 256 2.48 -31.97 -0.14
N THR A 257 1.96 -31.57 -1.30
CA THR A 257 1.11 -32.41 -2.13
C THR A 257 1.88 -33.63 -2.66
N LEU A 258 3.14 -33.44 -3.08
CA LEU A 258 4.00 -34.51 -3.56
C LEU A 258 4.23 -35.57 -2.48
N ARG A 259 4.49 -35.15 -1.25
CA ARG A 259 4.73 -36.05 -0.11
C ARG A 259 3.47 -36.78 0.36
N SER A 260 2.29 -36.17 0.26
CA SER A 260 1.05 -36.74 0.77
C SER A 260 0.20 -37.47 -0.27
N HIS A 261 0.23 -37.04 -1.53
CA HIS A 261 -0.67 -37.52 -2.60
C HIS A 261 0.06 -37.95 -3.89
N GLY A 262 1.40 -37.81 -3.93
CA GLY A 262 2.22 -38.26 -5.04
C GLY A 262 2.28 -37.32 -6.24
N ILE A 263 2.93 -37.77 -7.31
CA ILE A 263 3.31 -36.96 -8.48
C ILE A 263 2.06 -36.47 -9.24
N ALA A 264 1.08 -37.32 -9.50
CA ALA A 264 -0.11 -36.99 -10.28
C ALA A 264 -0.90 -35.83 -9.66
N ALA A 265 -1.10 -35.82 -8.32
CA ALA A 265 -1.75 -34.74 -7.60
C ALA A 265 -0.94 -33.45 -7.66
N SER A 266 0.39 -33.53 -7.55
CA SER A 266 1.27 -32.35 -7.67
C SER A 266 1.22 -31.72 -9.05
N LEU A 267 1.20 -32.52 -10.11
CA LEU A 267 1.01 -32.02 -11.48
C LEU A 267 -0.35 -31.34 -11.64
N GLY A 268 -1.41 -31.89 -11.02
CA GLY A 268 -2.73 -31.27 -10.99
C GLY A 268 -2.73 -29.88 -10.30
N VAL A 269 -2.02 -29.74 -9.17
CA VAL A 269 -1.84 -28.44 -8.48
C VAL A 269 -1.08 -27.45 -9.36
N ILE A 270 0.02 -27.88 -9.99
CA ILE A 270 0.82 -27.05 -10.90
C ILE A 270 -0.01 -26.60 -12.10
N ALA A 271 -0.74 -27.53 -12.74
CA ALA A 271 -1.59 -27.22 -13.90
C ALA A 271 -2.69 -26.21 -13.51
N THR A 272 -3.37 -26.43 -12.39
CA THR A 272 -4.40 -25.51 -11.88
C THR A 272 -3.82 -24.11 -11.62
N ALA A 273 -2.65 -24.04 -10.99
CA ALA A 273 -1.99 -22.77 -10.73
C ALA A 273 -1.58 -22.07 -12.03
N ALA A 274 -0.97 -22.80 -12.96
CA ALA A 274 -0.53 -22.27 -14.26
C ALA A 274 -1.71 -21.75 -15.11
N ILE A 275 -2.80 -22.50 -15.19
CA ILE A 275 -4.01 -22.11 -15.95
C ILE A 275 -4.65 -20.87 -15.32
N SER A 276 -4.84 -20.88 -14.00
CA SER A 276 -5.44 -19.73 -13.29
C SER A 276 -4.58 -18.47 -13.39
N PHE A 277 -3.26 -18.61 -13.27
CA PHE A 277 -2.30 -17.53 -13.47
C PHE A 277 -2.37 -16.99 -14.90
N ALA A 278 -2.23 -17.85 -15.92
CA ALA A 278 -2.21 -17.45 -17.32
C ALA A 278 -3.52 -16.76 -17.74
N ALA A 279 -4.68 -17.30 -17.33
CA ALA A 279 -5.98 -16.70 -17.60
C ALA A 279 -6.12 -15.31 -16.96
N THR A 280 -5.71 -15.16 -15.70
CA THR A 280 -5.79 -13.87 -14.99
C THR A 280 -4.81 -12.84 -15.55
N PHE A 281 -3.59 -13.27 -15.87
CA PHE A 281 -2.58 -12.42 -16.49
C PHE A 281 -3.03 -11.93 -17.87
N ALA A 282 -3.59 -12.84 -18.69
CA ALA A 282 -4.15 -12.50 -20.00
C ALA A 282 -5.34 -11.52 -19.87
N ALA A 283 -6.24 -11.74 -18.90
CA ALA A 283 -7.35 -10.83 -18.63
C ALA A 283 -6.86 -9.44 -18.19
N SER A 284 -5.83 -9.37 -17.33
CA SER A 284 -5.19 -8.10 -16.93
C SER A 284 -4.61 -7.36 -18.15
N THR A 285 -3.85 -8.06 -18.97
CA THR A 285 -3.25 -7.51 -20.21
C THR A 285 -4.33 -7.05 -21.21
N TYR A 286 -5.43 -7.77 -21.29
CA TYR A 286 -6.57 -7.38 -22.13
C TYR A 286 -7.26 -6.11 -21.60
N ILE A 287 -7.40 -5.96 -20.28
CA ILE A 287 -7.88 -4.70 -19.68
C ILE A 287 -6.95 -3.56 -20.06
N ASP A 288 -5.63 -3.72 -19.91
CA ASP A 288 -4.66 -2.69 -20.29
C ASP A 288 -4.76 -2.32 -21.78
N TYR A 289 -4.97 -3.31 -22.65
CA TYR A 289 -5.20 -3.10 -24.09
C TYR A 289 -6.50 -2.31 -24.35
N LEU A 290 -7.59 -2.61 -23.65
CA LEU A 290 -8.85 -1.86 -23.81
C LEU A 290 -8.71 -0.37 -23.45
N PHE A 291 -7.90 -0.05 -22.46
CA PHE A 291 -7.67 1.35 -22.05
C PHE A 291 -6.69 2.09 -22.95
N THR A 292 -5.76 1.41 -23.59
CA THR A 292 -4.63 2.06 -24.27
C THR A 292 -4.58 1.83 -25.78
N GLY A 293 -5.31 0.82 -26.27
CA GLY A 293 -5.23 0.36 -27.67
C GLY A 293 -3.90 -0.33 -28.03
N ARG A 294 -3.02 -0.59 -27.04
CA ARG A 294 -1.67 -1.13 -27.25
C ARG A 294 -1.40 -2.30 -26.33
N LEU A 295 -0.71 -3.32 -26.86
CA LEU A 295 -0.27 -4.47 -26.06
C LEU A 295 1.03 -4.13 -25.33
N TYR A 296 1.08 -4.37 -24.03
CA TYR A 296 2.27 -4.27 -23.18
C TYR A 296 2.03 -5.05 -21.87
N PHE A 297 3.07 -5.25 -21.07
CA PHE A 297 3.04 -6.09 -19.85
C PHE A 297 3.55 -5.32 -18.64
N PRO A 298 2.70 -4.54 -17.94
CA PRO A 298 3.12 -3.62 -16.87
C PRO A 298 3.99 -4.28 -15.79
N ALA A 299 3.60 -5.48 -15.32
CA ALA A 299 4.35 -6.17 -14.28
C ALA A 299 5.77 -6.56 -14.74
N LEU A 300 5.93 -7.00 -15.99
CA LEU A 300 7.24 -7.32 -16.57
C LEU A 300 8.06 -6.05 -16.82
N THR A 301 7.44 -5.00 -17.35
CA THR A 301 8.06 -3.67 -17.54
C THR A 301 8.55 -3.12 -16.21
N PHE A 302 7.74 -3.21 -15.16
CA PHE A 302 8.12 -2.77 -13.81
C PHE A 302 9.35 -3.54 -13.30
N ILE A 303 9.36 -4.86 -13.40
CA ILE A 303 10.50 -5.70 -12.98
C ILE A 303 11.74 -5.34 -13.79
N HIS A 304 11.62 -5.20 -15.12
CA HIS A 304 12.73 -4.87 -16.00
C HIS A 304 13.38 -3.52 -15.63
N HIS A 305 12.60 -2.47 -15.46
CA HIS A 305 13.15 -1.14 -15.17
C HIS A 305 13.60 -0.97 -13.73
N ASN A 306 12.82 -1.43 -12.74
CA ASN A 306 13.15 -1.20 -11.33
C ASN A 306 14.16 -2.19 -10.75
N ILE A 307 14.14 -3.46 -11.20
CA ILE A 307 15.03 -4.49 -10.66
C ILE A 307 16.24 -4.69 -11.58
N ILE A 308 16.04 -4.93 -12.89
CA ILE A 308 17.16 -5.23 -13.80
C ILE A 308 17.96 -3.96 -14.14
N ARG A 309 17.27 -2.86 -14.48
CA ARG A 309 17.91 -1.56 -14.79
C ARG A 309 18.13 -0.66 -13.57
N ASN A 310 17.61 -1.04 -12.40
CA ASN A 310 17.78 -0.33 -11.13
C ASN A 310 17.39 1.16 -11.17
N ILE A 311 16.37 1.53 -11.97
CA ILE A 311 15.90 2.93 -12.08
C ILE A 311 15.36 3.45 -10.74
N SER A 312 14.82 2.56 -9.90
CA SER A 312 14.32 2.92 -8.56
C SER A 312 15.38 3.59 -7.68
N SER A 313 16.67 3.31 -7.87
CA SER A 313 17.74 3.95 -7.11
C SER A 313 17.87 5.46 -7.36
N PHE A 314 17.33 5.96 -8.47
CA PHE A 314 17.24 7.40 -8.76
C PHE A 314 16.43 8.16 -7.70
N TYR A 315 15.42 7.51 -7.12
CA TYR A 315 14.58 8.08 -6.06
C TYR A 315 15.12 7.84 -4.64
N GLY A 316 16.33 7.35 -4.52
CA GLY A 316 17.03 7.12 -3.26
C GLY A 316 17.41 5.66 -3.05
N SER A 317 18.44 5.44 -2.26
CA SER A 317 18.90 4.11 -1.85
C SER A 317 18.77 3.93 -0.34
N THR A 318 18.50 2.72 0.09
CA THR A 318 18.29 2.36 1.50
C THR A 318 19.23 1.22 1.90
N ASN A 319 19.46 1.07 3.20
CA ASN A 319 20.23 -0.06 3.72
C ASN A 319 19.39 -1.37 3.60
N HIS A 320 20.06 -2.50 3.34
CA HIS A 320 19.43 -3.82 3.28
C HIS A 320 18.66 -4.22 4.55
N LEU A 321 18.99 -3.66 5.72
CA LEU A 321 18.28 -3.88 6.97
C LEU A 321 17.07 -2.95 7.18
N TYR A 322 16.75 -2.08 6.21
CA TYR A 322 15.70 -1.07 6.30
C TYR A 322 14.35 -1.65 6.76
N HIS A 323 13.95 -2.80 6.18
CA HIS A 323 12.69 -3.42 6.55
C HIS A 323 12.67 -3.93 7.99
N LEU A 324 13.78 -4.45 8.51
CA LEU A 324 13.88 -4.95 9.88
C LEU A 324 14.01 -3.82 10.92
N THR A 325 14.77 -2.78 10.60
CA THR A 325 15.12 -1.71 11.55
C THR A 325 14.16 -0.53 11.53
N GLN A 326 13.45 -0.32 10.42
CA GLN A 326 12.54 0.82 10.27
C GLN A 326 11.11 0.39 9.90
N SER A 327 10.90 -0.34 8.78
CA SER A 327 9.54 -0.65 8.31
C SER A 327 8.72 -1.42 9.34
N ILE A 328 9.25 -2.54 9.86
CA ILE A 328 8.53 -3.40 10.83
C ILE A 328 8.25 -2.67 12.14
N PRO A 329 9.23 -2.02 12.82
CA PRO A 329 8.96 -1.29 14.06
C PRO A 329 7.91 -0.20 13.91
N ILE A 330 7.99 0.59 12.82
CA ILE A 330 7.04 1.68 12.56
C ILE A 330 5.64 1.13 12.26
N MET A 331 5.53 0.14 11.37
CA MET A 331 4.24 -0.42 10.95
C MET A 331 3.53 -1.16 12.06
N LEU A 332 4.27 -1.79 12.98
CA LEU A 332 3.73 -2.54 14.11
C LEU A 332 3.72 -1.74 15.42
N PHE A 333 4.01 -0.44 15.39
CA PHE A 333 3.85 0.40 16.57
C PHE A 333 2.38 0.41 17.04
N PRO A 334 2.09 0.24 18.34
CA PRO A 334 3.00 -0.01 19.47
C PRO A 334 3.15 -1.50 19.85
N ILE A 335 2.69 -2.42 18.97
CA ILE A 335 2.58 -3.86 19.27
C ILE A 335 3.82 -4.68 18.86
N TRP A 336 4.86 -4.04 18.33
CA TRP A 336 6.04 -4.74 17.78
C TRP A 336 6.72 -5.69 18.78
N PHE A 337 6.68 -5.36 20.08
CA PHE A 337 7.25 -6.19 21.13
C PHE A 337 6.49 -7.54 21.30
N TRP A 338 5.17 -7.52 21.23
CA TRP A 338 4.35 -8.73 21.25
C TRP A 338 4.43 -9.49 19.93
N TRP A 339 4.52 -8.75 18.85
CA TRP A 339 4.68 -9.32 17.52
C TRP A 339 5.97 -10.17 17.42
N ILE A 340 7.13 -9.64 17.84
CA ILE A 340 8.39 -10.37 17.73
C ILE A 340 8.38 -11.67 18.54
N GLN A 341 7.73 -11.68 19.71
CA GLN A 341 7.57 -12.87 20.52
C GLN A 341 6.74 -13.96 19.83
N GLY A 342 5.55 -13.61 19.31
CA GLY A 342 4.68 -14.55 18.60
C GLY A 342 5.25 -14.98 17.26
N PHE A 343 5.95 -14.08 16.55
CA PHE A 343 6.62 -14.39 15.30
C PHE A 343 7.79 -15.37 15.50
N LEU A 344 8.67 -15.11 16.47
CA LEU A 344 9.77 -16.02 16.80
C LEU A 344 9.28 -17.37 17.32
N ALA A 345 8.20 -17.39 18.11
CA ALA A 345 7.58 -18.64 18.55
C ALA A 345 7.06 -19.48 17.37
N SER A 346 6.63 -18.84 16.30
CA SER A 346 6.18 -19.53 15.08
C SER A 346 7.32 -19.88 14.12
N LEU A 347 8.40 -19.09 14.10
CA LEU A 347 9.51 -19.24 13.16
C LEU A 347 10.53 -20.29 13.62
N LEU A 348 10.90 -20.28 14.91
CA LEU A 348 11.99 -21.07 15.46
C LEU A 348 11.52 -22.43 16.01
N PRO A 349 12.37 -23.47 15.94
CA PRO A 349 12.11 -24.74 16.60
C PRO A 349 11.97 -24.60 18.11
N SER A 350 11.08 -25.36 18.72
CA SER A 350 10.84 -25.32 20.18
C SER A 350 12.09 -25.60 21.03
N SER A 351 13.08 -26.34 20.48
CA SER A 351 14.36 -26.64 21.14
C SER A 351 15.22 -25.42 21.41
N ILE A 352 15.14 -24.37 20.52
CA ILE A 352 15.96 -23.17 20.62
C ILE A 352 15.23 -22.06 21.38
N LEU A 353 13.89 -22.15 21.48
CA LEU A 353 13.08 -21.13 22.11
C LEU A 353 13.27 -21.07 23.62
N PRO A 354 13.37 -19.89 24.24
CA PRO A 354 13.25 -19.72 25.67
C PRO A 354 11.95 -20.35 26.21
N ALA A 355 11.98 -20.88 27.44
CA ALA A 355 10.84 -21.57 28.04
C ALA A 355 9.53 -20.78 27.98
N ARG A 356 9.60 -19.45 28.10
CA ARG A 356 8.45 -18.53 28.00
C ARG A 356 7.82 -18.51 26.59
N LEU A 357 8.63 -18.49 25.53
CA LEU A 357 8.12 -18.44 24.14
C LEU A 357 7.64 -19.83 23.67
N ARG A 358 8.18 -20.92 24.21
CA ARG A 358 7.68 -22.29 23.93
C ARG A 358 6.22 -22.48 24.30
N GLN A 359 5.74 -21.71 25.26
CA GLN A 359 4.35 -21.79 25.73
C GLN A 359 3.36 -21.00 24.87
N LEU A 360 3.86 -20.16 23.96
CA LEU A 360 3.01 -19.52 22.97
C LEU A 360 2.62 -20.57 21.93
N ASP A 361 1.31 -20.77 21.81
CA ASP A 361 0.77 -21.75 20.87
C ASP A 361 1.04 -21.31 19.42
N SER A 362 1.80 -22.12 18.68
CA SER A 362 2.11 -21.88 17.28
C SER A 362 1.57 -23.04 16.43
N SER A 363 0.56 -22.76 15.65
CA SER A 363 -0.04 -23.70 14.71
C SER A 363 0.86 -23.95 13.49
N GLU A 364 0.69 -25.09 12.81
CA GLU A 364 1.40 -25.37 11.54
C GLU A 364 1.15 -24.31 10.46
N PRO A 365 -0.09 -23.79 10.25
CA PRO A 365 -0.30 -22.66 9.36
C PRO A 365 0.51 -21.41 9.73
N SER A 366 0.60 -21.09 11.03
CA SER A 366 1.40 -19.94 11.50
C SER A 366 2.89 -20.12 11.25
N ARG A 367 3.42 -21.34 11.45
CA ARG A 367 4.82 -21.69 11.17
C ARG A 367 5.16 -21.54 9.68
N LEU A 368 4.27 -22.02 8.81
CA LEU A 368 4.41 -21.85 7.36
C LEU A 368 4.42 -20.37 6.98
N MET A 369 3.47 -19.59 7.51
CA MET A 369 3.38 -18.17 7.23
C MET A 369 4.58 -17.39 7.76
N ALA A 370 5.11 -17.71 8.94
CA ALA A 370 6.32 -17.08 9.48
C ALA A 370 7.52 -17.29 8.55
N ARG A 371 7.71 -18.50 8.04
CA ARG A 371 8.78 -18.84 7.07
C ARG A 371 8.58 -18.10 5.74
N ALA A 372 7.35 -18.06 5.21
CA ALA A 372 7.02 -17.38 3.97
C ALA A 372 7.26 -15.86 4.06
N ILE A 373 6.88 -15.25 5.19
CA ILE A 373 7.11 -13.82 5.46
C ILE A 373 8.62 -13.53 5.60
N THR A 374 9.36 -14.36 6.33
CA THR A 374 10.82 -14.20 6.47
C THR A 374 11.50 -14.26 5.11
N PHE A 375 11.13 -15.22 4.26
CA PHE A 375 11.63 -15.31 2.89
C PHE A 375 11.30 -14.06 2.09
N SER A 376 10.05 -13.56 2.17
CA SER A 376 9.60 -12.38 1.44
C SER A 376 10.34 -11.12 1.87
N ILE A 377 10.52 -10.91 3.18
CA ILE A 377 11.29 -9.78 3.71
C ILE A 377 12.75 -9.87 3.25
N GLY A 378 13.33 -11.08 3.27
CA GLY A 378 14.70 -11.31 2.78
C GLY A 378 14.86 -10.91 1.31
N ILE A 379 13.96 -11.32 0.44
CA ILE A 379 13.98 -10.97 -1.00
C ILE A 379 13.80 -9.44 -1.20
N LEU A 380 12.84 -8.82 -0.51
CA LEU A 380 12.60 -7.37 -0.62
C LEU A 380 13.79 -6.55 -0.11
N SER A 381 14.54 -7.09 0.87
CA SER A 381 15.74 -6.44 1.44
C SER A 381 16.97 -6.50 0.52
N ILE A 382 16.93 -7.29 -0.56
CA ILE A 382 18.00 -7.29 -1.57
C ILE A 382 17.91 -6.05 -2.47
N SER A 383 16.71 -5.49 -2.63
CA SER A 383 16.52 -4.29 -3.44
C SER A 383 17.29 -3.10 -2.85
N PRO A 384 18.05 -2.34 -3.65
CA PRO A 384 18.74 -1.15 -3.18
C PRO A 384 17.79 -0.01 -2.80
N HIS A 385 16.57 0.00 -3.35
CA HIS A 385 15.52 0.93 -2.98
C HIS A 385 14.43 0.20 -2.22
N SER A 386 14.15 0.61 -0.98
CA SER A 386 13.13 0.02 -0.13
C SER A 386 12.29 1.10 0.54
N GLU A 387 11.00 0.86 0.60
CA GLU A 387 10.05 1.70 1.30
C GLU A 387 9.21 0.85 2.27
N TRP A 388 8.78 1.44 3.39
CA TRP A 388 7.94 0.75 4.38
C TRP A 388 6.67 0.16 3.74
N ARG A 389 6.07 0.83 2.75
CA ARG A 389 4.84 0.39 2.06
C ARG A 389 4.99 -0.93 1.27
N PHE A 390 6.22 -1.37 0.96
CA PHE A 390 6.42 -2.67 0.31
C PHE A 390 6.03 -3.85 1.22
N LEU A 391 6.04 -3.64 2.55
CA LEU A 391 5.54 -4.63 3.51
C LEU A 391 4.04 -4.49 3.83
N HIS A 392 3.36 -3.45 3.33
CA HIS A 392 1.93 -3.24 3.64
C HIS A 392 1.05 -4.44 3.28
N PRO A 393 1.24 -5.15 2.15
CA PRO A 393 0.47 -6.36 1.84
C PRO A 393 0.64 -7.50 2.85
N LEU A 394 1.74 -7.51 3.61
CA LEU A 394 2.01 -8.49 4.66
C LEU A 394 1.46 -8.06 6.03
N LEU A 395 1.15 -6.78 6.22
CA LEU A 395 0.75 -6.21 7.51
C LEU A 395 -0.45 -6.93 8.16
N PRO A 396 -1.54 -7.28 7.44
CA PRO A 396 -2.63 -8.06 8.03
C PRO A 396 -2.17 -9.35 8.68
N THR A 397 -1.25 -10.07 8.04
CA THR A 397 -0.67 -11.31 8.57
C THR A 397 0.30 -11.03 9.72
N LEU A 398 1.11 -9.98 9.63
CA LEU A 398 2.03 -9.57 10.70
C LEU A 398 1.27 -9.23 11.99
N LEU A 399 0.14 -8.53 11.92
CA LEU A 399 -0.69 -8.22 13.08
C LEU A 399 -1.20 -9.47 13.80
N ILE A 400 -1.49 -10.55 13.07
CA ILE A 400 -1.97 -11.82 13.64
C ILE A 400 -0.92 -12.45 14.55
N PHE A 401 0.38 -12.34 14.22
CA PHE A 401 1.44 -12.90 15.07
C PHE A 401 1.57 -12.24 16.44
N ALA A 402 1.06 -11.02 16.63
CA ALA A 402 1.07 -10.38 17.94
C ALA A 402 0.05 -11.00 18.92
N ILE A 403 -1.01 -11.65 18.41
CA ILE A 403 -2.16 -12.09 19.21
C ILE A 403 -1.78 -13.06 20.33
N PRO A 404 -1.01 -14.14 20.10
CA PRO A 404 -0.68 -15.10 21.17
C PRO A 404 0.02 -14.44 22.34
N SER A 405 1.04 -13.62 22.08
CA SER A 405 1.80 -12.92 23.12
C SER A 405 1.00 -11.83 23.81
N LEU A 406 0.18 -11.09 23.05
CA LEU A 406 -0.67 -10.02 23.56
C LEU A 406 -1.76 -10.58 24.50
N THR A 407 -2.39 -11.69 24.12
CA THR A 407 -3.38 -12.38 24.98
C THR A 407 -2.74 -13.02 26.21
N ALA A 408 -1.47 -13.46 26.13
CA ALA A 408 -0.71 -13.91 27.28
C ALA A 408 -0.41 -12.79 28.29
N SER A 409 -0.20 -11.58 27.80
CA SER A 409 0.11 -10.39 28.61
C SER A 409 -1.10 -9.81 29.33
N TYR A 410 -2.31 -10.10 28.87
CA TYR A 410 -3.55 -9.57 29.41
C TYR A 410 -4.61 -10.65 29.66
N ARG A 411 -5.24 -10.68 30.86
CA ARG A 411 -6.33 -11.61 31.19
C ARG A 411 -7.60 -11.33 30.40
N PRO A 412 -8.28 -12.35 29.92
CA PRO A 412 -9.15 -12.38 28.75
C PRO A 412 -10.61 -12.00 29.00
N THR A 413 -10.92 -10.86 29.56
CA THR A 413 -12.32 -10.42 29.57
C THR A 413 -12.77 -9.70 28.28
N VAL A 414 -11.84 -9.29 27.43
CA VAL A 414 -12.13 -8.49 26.22
C VAL A 414 -11.93 -9.24 24.92
N PHE A 415 -10.91 -10.14 24.84
CA PHE A 415 -10.54 -10.78 23.59
C PHE A 415 -11.08 -12.21 23.41
N GLY A 416 -12.01 -12.67 24.24
CA GLY A 416 -12.63 -14.02 24.10
C GLY A 416 -11.61 -15.17 24.10
N ILE A 417 -11.92 -16.20 24.72
CA ILE A 417 -11.47 -17.60 24.79
C ILE A 417 -10.14 -17.98 24.07
N TYR A 418 -9.03 -17.34 24.40
CA TYR A 418 -7.72 -17.97 24.27
C TYR A 418 -7.32 -18.48 25.65
N ARG A 419 -7.47 -19.80 25.89
CA ARG A 419 -7.00 -20.42 27.15
C ARG A 419 -5.51 -20.68 27.07
N LEU A 420 -4.73 -19.82 27.69
CA LEU A 420 -3.31 -20.06 27.97
C LEU A 420 -3.13 -20.77 29.30
N SER A 421 -2.09 -21.63 29.37
CA SER A 421 -1.67 -22.31 30.60
C SER A 421 -1.41 -21.31 31.73
N ASP A 422 -1.79 -21.70 32.96
CA ASP A 422 -1.67 -20.84 34.14
C ASP A 422 -0.22 -20.43 34.48
N SER A 423 0.77 -21.15 34.01
CA SER A 423 2.20 -20.86 34.20
C SER A 423 2.69 -19.59 33.49
N ILE A 424 2.04 -19.17 32.39
CA ILE A 424 2.41 -17.94 31.67
C ILE A 424 1.85 -16.70 32.38
N ARG A 425 0.81 -16.86 33.16
CA ARG A 425 0.08 -15.79 33.84
C ARG A 425 0.89 -14.99 34.85
N GLN A 426 2.05 -15.48 35.30
CA GLN A 426 2.80 -14.86 36.39
C GLN A 426 3.76 -13.74 35.97
N TYR A 427 4.21 -13.65 34.73
CA TYR A 427 5.43 -12.92 34.40
C TYR A 427 5.28 -11.51 33.80
N THR A 428 4.11 -11.11 33.23
CA THR A 428 3.93 -9.74 32.69
C THR A 428 2.46 -9.34 32.67
N ARG A 429 1.94 -8.89 33.78
CA ARG A 429 0.55 -8.39 33.85
C ARG A 429 0.56 -6.88 33.74
N LEU A 430 0.26 -6.36 32.56
CA LEU A 430 -0.19 -4.99 32.45
C LEU A 430 -1.58 -4.86 33.10
N THR A 431 -1.79 -3.84 33.92
CA THR A 431 -3.12 -3.48 34.36
C THR A 431 -3.95 -3.01 33.16
N LYS A 432 -5.28 -3.00 33.27
CA LYS A 432 -6.17 -2.66 32.14
C LYS A 432 -5.84 -1.32 31.49
N ILE A 433 -5.64 -0.28 32.29
CA ILE A 433 -5.45 1.08 31.78
C ILE A 433 -4.18 1.21 30.94
N PRO A 434 -2.96 0.88 31.43
CA PRO A 434 -1.76 0.94 30.60
C PRO A 434 -1.84 0.06 29.33
N PHE A 435 -2.46 -1.10 29.41
CA PHE A 435 -2.64 -1.97 28.26
C PHE A 435 -3.44 -1.29 27.14
N TYR A 436 -4.61 -0.70 27.47
CA TYR A 436 -5.41 0.01 26.49
C TYR A 436 -4.73 1.30 26.00
N LEU A 437 -4.07 2.05 26.87
CA LEU A 437 -3.33 3.26 26.47
C LEU A 437 -2.26 2.92 25.42
N ILE A 438 -1.54 1.81 25.59
CA ILE A 438 -0.56 1.37 24.60
C ILE A 438 -1.27 1.02 23.27
N LEU A 439 -2.35 0.23 23.31
CA LEU A 439 -3.06 -0.17 22.09
C LEU A 439 -3.75 1.00 21.37
N LEU A 440 -4.10 2.06 22.09
CA LEU A 440 -4.72 3.27 21.52
C LEU A 440 -3.70 4.36 21.19
N ALA A 441 -2.42 4.18 21.53
CA ALA A 441 -1.35 5.13 21.20
C ALA A 441 -1.30 5.53 19.72
N PRO A 442 -1.62 4.65 18.73
CA PRO A 442 -1.68 5.01 17.32
C PRO A 442 -2.69 6.12 16.97
N ILE A 443 -3.65 6.40 17.84
CA ILE A 443 -4.64 7.46 17.60
C ILE A 443 -3.97 8.84 17.49
N VAL A 444 -2.95 9.12 18.29
CA VAL A 444 -2.27 10.42 18.26
C VAL A 444 -1.61 10.70 16.91
N PRO A 445 -0.71 9.84 16.41
CA PRO A 445 -0.15 10.03 15.07
C PRO A 445 -1.21 9.93 13.97
N PHE A 446 -2.26 9.12 14.14
CA PHE A 446 -3.37 9.06 13.18
C PHE A 446 -4.08 10.43 13.05
N LEU A 447 -4.41 11.07 14.16
CA LEU A 447 -5.02 12.39 14.16
C LEU A 447 -4.10 13.44 13.51
N TYR A 448 -2.80 13.41 13.85
CA TYR A 448 -1.83 14.30 13.22
C TYR A 448 -1.76 14.13 11.69
N LEU A 449 -1.62 12.90 11.22
CA LEU A 449 -1.52 12.59 9.78
C LEU A 449 -2.79 12.91 8.99
N ASN A 450 -3.98 12.84 9.61
CA ASN A 450 -5.25 13.09 8.93
C ASN A 450 -5.82 14.50 9.13
N LEU A 451 -5.25 15.31 10.04
CA LEU A 451 -5.73 16.67 10.27
C LEU A 451 -4.73 17.74 9.82
N PHE A 452 -3.43 17.46 9.86
CA PHE A 452 -2.41 18.50 9.76
C PHE A 452 -1.34 18.21 8.71
N HIS A 453 -0.78 17.00 8.68
CA HIS A 453 0.34 16.66 7.81
C HIS A 453 -0.08 16.65 6.33
N GLY A 454 0.57 17.48 5.51
CA GLY A 454 0.26 17.56 4.09
C GLY A 454 -1.12 18.16 3.75
N LYS A 455 -1.76 18.83 4.70
CA LYS A 455 -3.10 19.38 4.50
C LYS A 455 -3.12 20.50 3.45
N ALA A 456 -2.20 21.43 3.51
CA ALA A 456 -2.15 22.57 2.60
C ALA A 456 -1.98 22.13 1.13
N GLN A 457 -1.29 21.02 0.90
CA GLN A 457 -1.06 20.47 -0.44
C GLN A 457 -2.36 20.02 -1.15
N VAL A 458 -3.37 19.61 -0.39
CA VAL A 458 -4.68 19.26 -0.93
C VAL A 458 -5.64 20.46 -0.87
N ASP A 459 -5.61 21.21 0.22
CA ASP A 459 -6.49 22.36 0.40
C ASP A 459 -6.30 23.42 -0.68
N VAL A 460 -5.07 23.69 -1.11
CA VAL A 460 -4.78 24.64 -2.19
C VAL A 460 -5.55 24.33 -3.46
N MET A 461 -5.61 23.04 -3.84
CA MET A 461 -6.34 22.61 -5.02
C MET A 461 -7.85 22.78 -4.86
N ASN A 462 -8.37 22.51 -3.67
CA ASN A 462 -9.80 22.72 -3.36
C ASN A 462 -10.19 24.20 -3.35
N VAL A 463 -9.33 25.08 -2.82
CA VAL A 463 -9.55 26.54 -2.77
C VAL A 463 -9.54 27.12 -4.19
N LEU A 464 -8.59 26.70 -5.04
CA LEU A 464 -8.51 27.09 -6.45
C LEU A 464 -9.74 26.60 -7.23
N ARG A 465 -10.12 25.33 -7.09
CA ARG A 465 -11.31 24.75 -7.74
C ARG A 465 -12.59 25.50 -7.42
N ARG A 466 -12.75 25.94 -6.15
CA ARG A 466 -13.93 26.69 -5.70
C ARG A 466 -13.93 28.17 -6.11
N GLY A 467 -12.91 28.62 -6.83
CA GLY A 467 -12.78 30.00 -7.27
C GLY A 467 -12.61 31.01 -6.13
N GLN A 468 -12.18 30.57 -4.93
CA GLN A 468 -12.04 31.44 -3.76
C GLN A 468 -10.89 32.45 -3.89
N LEU A 469 -9.98 32.27 -4.84
CA LEU A 469 -8.83 33.13 -5.11
C LEU A 469 -8.97 33.93 -6.43
N GLY A 470 -10.17 33.94 -6.99
CA GLY A 470 -10.46 34.51 -8.31
C GLY A 470 -10.49 33.46 -9.41
N GLU A 471 -10.67 33.91 -10.64
CA GLU A 471 -10.67 33.04 -11.81
C GLU A 471 -9.24 32.55 -12.11
N VAL A 472 -9.10 31.24 -12.30
CA VAL A 472 -7.81 30.59 -12.54
C VAL A 472 -7.70 30.27 -14.03
N GLU A 473 -7.21 31.22 -14.81
CA GLU A 473 -6.96 31.01 -16.26
C GLU A 473 -5.71 30.15 -16.47
N SER A 474 -4.68 30.40 -15.66
CA SER A 474 -3.42 29.64 -15.74
C SER A 474 -2.78 29.45 -14.37
N LEU A 475 -2.19 28.26 -14.16
CA LEU A 475 -1.58 27.85 -12.90
C LEU A 475 -0.20 27.22 -13.12
N VAL A 476 0.81 27.73 -12.41
CA VAL A 476 2.13 27.12 -12.38
C VAL A 476 2.48 26.74 -10.94
N ALA A 477 2.88 25.49 -10.75
CA ALA A 477 3.33 25.00 -9.45
C ALA A 477 4.86 24.82 -9.44
N LEU A 478 5.55 25.76 -8.81
CA LEU A 478 6.99 25.73 -8.56
C LEU A 478 7.26 25.01 -7.22
N THR A 479 6.69 23.83 -7.08
CA THR A 479 6.84 22.97 -5.92
C THR A 479 7.71 21.76 -6.27
N PRO A 480 8.31 21.04 -5.30
CA PRO A 480 8.93 19.75 -5.58
C PRO A 480 7.97 18.86 -6.36
N CYS A 481 8.49 18.06 -7.28
CA CYS A 481 7.66 17.28 -8.19
C CYS A 481 6.67 16.40 -7.43
N HIS A 482 5.46 16.30 -8.01
CA HIS A 482 4.38 15.50 -7.45
C HIS A 482 4.06 15.82 -5.98
N SER A 483 4.19 17.07 -5.54
CA SER A 483 3.92 17.48 -4.14
C SER A 483 2.48 17.90 -3.90
N ILE A 484 1.68 18.04 -4.93
CA ILE A 484 0.26 18.44 -4.86
C ILE A 484 -0.55 17.56 -5.79
N PRO A 485 -1.83 17.28 -5.52
CA PRO A 485 -2.73 16.72 -6.52
C PRO A 485 -2.84 17.66 -7.73
N TRP A 486 -3.33 17.17 -8.85
CA TRP A 486 -3.53 18.00 -10.04
C TRP A 486 -5.01 18.01 -10.44
N GLN A 487 -5.33 17.65 -11.68
CA GLN A 487 -6.69 17.76 -12.21
C GLN A 487 -7.73 16.84 -11.55
N SER A 488 -7.31 15.76 -10.90
CA SER A 488 -8.22 14.95 -10.07
C SER A 488 -8.86 15.73 -8.91
N HIS A 489 -8.29 16.89 -8.55
CA HIS A 489 -8.77 17.78 -7.50
C HIS A 489 -9.12 19.18 -7.98
N LEU A 490 -8.37 19.72 -8.95
CA LEU A 490 -8.67 21.03 -9.57
C LEU A 490 -9.91 20.96 -10.44
N HIS A 491 -10.00 19.96 -11.30
CA HIS A 491 -11.10 19.76 -12.24
C HIS A 491 -11.46 21.02 -13.05
N LEU A 492 -10.45 21.74 -13.50
CA LEU A 492 -10.57 22.96 -14.30
C LEU A 492 -10.12 22.67 -15.73
N LYS A 493 -11.11 22.46 -16.63
CA LYS A 493 -10.86 22.01 -18.00
C LYS A 493 -10.08 23.02 -18.85
N ASP A 494 -10.44 24.29 -18.74
CA ASP A 494 -9.92 25.35 -19.63
C ASP A 494 -8.69 26.05 -19.03
N MET A 495 -8.21 25.58 -17.87
CA MET A 495 -7.03 26.11 -17.20
C MET A 495 -5.75 25.62 -17.89
N GLU A 496 -4.93 26.55 -18.34
CA GLU A 496 -3.56 26.26 -18.77
C GLU A 496 -2.64 26.12 -17.55
N GLY A 497 -1.73 25.14 -17.56
CA GLY A 497 -0.82 25.03 -16.45
C GLY A 497 0.16 23.88 -16.51
N TRP A 498 1.20 24.02 -15.71
CA TRP A 498 2.25 23.02 -15.55
C TRP A 498 2.83 23.05 -14.13
N PHE A 499 3.58 22.02 -13.80
CA PHE A 499 4.32 21.91 -12.55
C PHE A 499 5.69 21.29 -12.81
N LEU A 500 6.63 21.48 -11.88
CA LEU A 500 7.98 20.92 -11.98
C LEU A 500 7.94 19.39 -12.00
N THR A 501 8.60 18.78 -12.97
CA THR A 501 8.72 17.32 -13.12
C THR A 501 10.06 16.81 -12.63
N CYS A 502 10.13 15.51 -12.28
CA CYS A 502 11.35 14.82 -11.86
C CYS A 502 11.45 13.44 -12.54
N GLU A 503 11.37 13.41 -13.85
CA GLU A 503 11.45 12.17 -14.63
C GLU A 503 12.84 11.54 -14.50
N PRO A 504 12.96 10.21 -14.33
CA PRO A 504 14.25 9.56 -14.23
C PRO A 504 14.97 9.49 -15.59
N PRO A 505 16.29 9.25 -15.62
CA PRO A 505 17.09 9.22 -16.86
C PRO A 505 16.83 7.95 -17.68
N ILE A 506 15.66 7.85 -18.34
CA ILE A 506 15.34 6.70 -19.19
C ILE A 506 15.80 6.99 -20.62
N GLY A 507 16.76 6.20 -21.11
CA GLY A 507 17.30 6.35 -22.47
C GLY A 507 18.24 7.55 -22.66
N VAL A 508 18.61 8.25 -21.58
CA VAL A 508 19.56 9.36 -21.56
C VAL A 508 20.71 9.07 -20.58
N ASN A 509 21.82 9.80 -20.72
CA ASN A 509 22.95 9.64 -19.82
C ASN A 509 22.58 10.13 -18.41
N SER A 510 22.71 9.25 -17.42
CA SER A 510 22.36 9.55 -16.02
C SER A 510 23.24 10.62 -15.37
N GLU A 511 24.49 10.77 -15.81
CA GLU A 511 25.45 11.73 -15.22
C GLU A 511 25.13 13.18 -15.60
N THR A 512 24.57 13.39 -16.79
CA THR A 512 24.22 14.72 -17.30
C THR A 512 22.74 15.06 -17.14
N HIS A 513 21.94 14.08 -16.73
CA HIS A 513 20.50 14.28 -16.60
C HIS A 513 20.13 15.22 -15.46
N ARG A 514 19.35 16.26 -15.76
CA ARG A 514 18.79 17.18 -14.78
C ARG A 514 17.28 17.21 -14.92
N THR A 515 16.58 17.12 -13.80
CA THR A 515 15.12 17.27 -13.77
C THR A 515 14.72 18.74 -13.73
N GLN A 516 13.49 19.07 -14.13
CA GLN A 516 12.97 20.44 -14.00
C GLN A 516 13.05 20.94 -12.55
N GLN A 517 12.72 20.05 -11.60
CA GLN A 517 12.87 20.35 -10.17
C GLN A 517 14.30 20.70 -9.81
N SER A 518 15.27 19.86 -10.17
CA SER A 518 16.68 20.11 -9.82
C SER A 518 17.21 21.40 -10.46
N PHE A 519 16.76 21.73 -11.66
CA PHE A 519 17.12 22.97 -12.34
C PHE A 519 16.58 24.19 -11.59
N PHE A 520 15.28 24.19 -11.25
CA PHE A 520 14.65 25.29 -10.50
C PHE A 520 15.30 25.46 -9.11
N TYR A 521 15.38 24.39 -8.32
CA TYR A 521 15.86 24.48 -6.93
C TYR A 521 17.36 24.74 -6.81
N GLN A 522 18.14 24.58 -7.87
CA GLN A 522 19.55 24.98 -7.89
C GLN A 522 19.73 26.50 -7.90
N SER A 523 18.91 27.23 -8.69
CA SER A 523 19.03 28.68 -8.87
C SER A 523 17.65 29.31 -9.12
N PRO A 524 16.75 29.35 -8.10
CA PRO A 524 15.36 29.78 -8.31
C PRO A 524 15.23 31.26 -8.62
N VAL A 525 16.09 32.15 -8.11
CA VAL A 525 16.05 33.59 -8.41
C VAL A 525 16.48 33.82 -9.86
N SER A 526 17.60 33.23 -10.28
CA SER A 526 18.10 33.32 -11.67
C SER A 526 17.07 32.78 -12.64
N TYR A 527 16.39 31.66 -12.29
CA TYR A 527 15.32 31.11 -13.10
C TYR A 527 14.17 32.10 -13.29
N LEU A 528 13.70 32.77 -12.22
CA LEU A 528 12.63 33.74 -12.30
C LEU A 528 12.98 34.96 -13.15
N GLN A 529 14.27 35.36 -13.15
CA GLN A 529 14.73 36.52 -13.92
C GLN A 529 14.96 36.22 -15.40
N GLU A 530 15.46 35.02 -15.73
CA GLU A 530 15.98 34.71 -17.07
C GLU A 530 15.10 33.76 -17.88
N VAL A 531 14.37 32.84 -17.23
CA VAL A 531 13.69 31.73 -17.88
C VAL A 531 12.18 31.78 -17.74
N PHE A 532 11.68 32.23 -16.57
CA PHE A 532 10.26 32.30 -16.31
C PHE A 532 9.52 33.24 -17.31
N PRO A 533 8.35 32.88 -17.83
CA PRO A 533 7.43 31.83 -17.37
C PRO A 533 7.55 30.47 -18.08
N TYR A 534 8.62 30.20 -18.81
CA TYR A 534 8.81 28.89 -19.42
C TYR A 534 9.14 27.81 -18.38
N PRO A 535 8.73 26.55 -18.59
CA PRO A 535 9.20 25.46 -17.75
C PRO A 535 10.73 25.38 -17.75
N PRO A 536 11.36 25.00 -16.64
CA PRO A 536 12.82 24.80 -16.60
C PRO A 536 13.24 23.73 -17.62
N ALA A 537 14.02 24.12 -18.59
CA ALA A 537 14.55 23.25 -19.64
C ALA A 537 15.98 23.71 -19.98
N GLN A 538 16.70 22.93 -20.77
CA GLN A 538 18.00 23.37 -21.26
C GLN A 538 17.82 24.57 -22.20
N LEU A 539 18.70 25.56 -22.08
CA LEU A 539 18.60 26.83 -22.83
C LEU A 539 18.42 26.66 -24.35
N HIS A 540 18.96 25.59 -24.94
CA HIS A 540 18.79 25.31 -26.38
C HIS A 540 17.38 24.83 -26.76
N GLU A 541 16.62 24.25 -25.82
CA GLU A 541 15.21 23.88 -26.04
C GLU A 541 14.32 25.13 -26.01
N ILE A 542 14.64 26.07 -25.12
CA ILE A 542 13.91 27.35 -24.98
C ILE A 542 14.12 28.25 -26.21
N ALA A 543 15.32 28.25 -26.77
CA ALA A 543 15.65 29.06 -27.95
C ALA A 543 14.81 28.72 -29.19
N ASN A 544 14.18 27.56 -29.24
CA ASN A 544 13.30 27.13 -30.33
C ASN A 544 11.81 27.49 -30.13
N LEU A 545 11.45 28.07 -28.97
CA LEU A 545 10.07 28.51 -28.70
C LEU A 545 9.82 29.87 -29.34
N THR A 546 8.92 29.92 -30.32
CA THR A 546 8.65 31.12 -31.17
C THR A 546 7.69 32.12 -30.53
N ALA A 547 7.05 31.81 -29.39
CA ALA A 547 6.12 32.69 -28.71
C ALA A 547 6.48 32.84 -27.23
N SER A 548 6.54 34.05 -26.70
CA SER A 548 6.68 34.30 -25.26
C SER A 548 5.35 33.97 -24.60
N PRO A 549 5.29 32.97 -23.67
CA PRO A 549 4.04 32.65 -22.98
C PRO A 549 3.65 33.83 -22.07
N ALA A 550 2.34 34.04 -21.91
CA ALA A 550 1.82 35.00 -20.94
C ALA A 550 2.24 34.58 -19.53
N LYS A 551 2.43 35.54 -18.62
CA LYS A 551 2.65 35.25 -17.21
C LYS A 551 1.43 34.52 -16.66
N PRO A 552 1.61 33.41 -15.93
CA PRO A 552 0.50 32.67 -15.34
C PRO A 552 -0.25 33.53 -14.30
N THR A 553 -1.58 33.37 -14.27
CA THR A 553 -2.42 34.14 -13.32
C THR A 553 -2.17 33.72 -11.88
N HIS A 554 -1.82 32.46 -11.64
CA HIS A 554 -1.57 31.92 -10.32
C HIS A 554 -0.29 31.09 -10.24
N LEU A 555 0.43 31.24 -9.11
CA LEU A 555 1.63 30.46 -8.79
C LEU A 555 1.44 29.78 -7.43
N VAL A 556 1.98 28.54 -7.29
CA VAL A 556 2.00 27.79 -6.04
C VAL A 556 3.44 27.48 -5.65
N LEU A 557 3.84 27.85 -4.43
CA LEU A 557 5.19 27.62 -3.89
C LEU A 557 5.14 27.27 -2.39
N PHE A 558 6.12 26.48 -1.92
CA PHE A 558 6.39 26.33 -0.48
C PHE A 558 7.17 27.51 0.08
N ASP A 559 7.03 27.76 1.38
CA ASP A 559 7.77 28.84 2.09
C ASP A 559 9.28 28.68 1.98
N GLU A 560 9.79 27.45 1.94
CA GLU A 560 11.24 27.19 1.75
C GLU A 560 11.76 27.80 0.44
N ALA A 561 11.05 27.59 -0.67
CA ALA A 561 11.42 28.18 -1.95
C ALA A 561 11.42 29.70 -1.91
N LEU A 562 10.46 30.32 -1.21
CA LEU A 562 10.35 31.77 -1.07
C LEU A 562 11.46 32.40 -0.28
N SER A 563 12.04 31.66 0.67
CA SER A 563 13.11 32.12 1.56
C SER A 563 14.50 32.06 0.93
N ARG A 564 14.66 31.41 -0.23
CA ARG A 564 15.95 31.28 -0.92
C ARG A 564 16.42 32.60 -1.46
N ILE A 565 17.68 32.91 -1.17
CA ILE A 565 18.35 34.16 -1.53
C ILE A 565 19.51 33.82 -2.46
N GLU A 566 19.64 34.55 -3.56
CA GLU A 566 20.75 34.45 -4.51
C GLU A 566 21.33 35.83 -4.81
N THR A 567 22.62 35.83 -5.09
CA THR A 567 23.32 37.00 -5.64
C THR A 567 23.46 36.83 -7.14
N THR A 568 22.69 37.59 -7.90
CA THR A 568 22.69 37.63 -9.35
C THR A 568 23.40 38.90 -9.86
N LYS A 569 23.49 39.07 -11.18
CA LYS A 569 24.04 40.28 -11.77
C LYS A 569 23.29 41.57 -11.36
N GLY A 570 22.03 41.44 -10.95
CA GLY A 570 21.17 42.53 -10.50
C GLY A 570 21.26 42.85 -9.00
N GLY A 571 22.07 42.11 -8.24
CA GLY A 571 22.17 42.24 -6.79
C GLY A 571 21.69 40.98 -6.04
N THR A 572 21.60 41.08 -4.72
CA THR A 572 21.09 40.01 -3.87
C THR A 572 19.58 40.15 -3.72
N SER A 573 18.84 39.12 -4.11
CA SER A 573 17.38 39.09 -4.09
C SER A 573 16.87 37.76 -3.57
N SER A 574 15.66 37.73 -2.99
CA SER A 574 14.96 36.51 -2.63
C SER A 574 13.93 36.13 -3.71
N VAL A 575 13.53 34.86 -3.73
CA VAL A 575 12.43 34.41 -4.62
C VAL A 575 11.16 35.23 -4.36
N ARG A 576 10.89 35.57 -3.09
CA ARG A 576 9.74 36.43 -2.74
C ARG A 576 9.83 37.81 -3.37
N ASP A 577 11.01 38.45 -3.31
CA ASP A 577 11.20 39.78 -3.89
C ASP A 577 11.03 39.76 -5.40
N GLU A 578 11.52 38.72 -6.07
CA GLU A 578 11.35 38.55 -7.50
C GLU A 578 9.89 38.35 -7.91
N LEU A 579 9.11 37.58 -7.13
CA LEU A 579 7.68 37.45 -7.41
C LEU A 579 6.95 38.79 -7.31
N VAL A 580 7.29 39.61 -6.30
CA VAL A 580 6.74 40.97 -6.17
C VAL A 580 7.19 41.85 -7.37
N ASN A 581 8.46 41.79 -7.76
CA ASN A 581 8.98 42.51 -8.93
C ASN A 581 8.29 42.09 -10.23
N LEU A 582 7.91 40.82 -10.35
CA LEU A 582 7.16 40.29 -11.48
C LEU A 582 5.66 40.69 -11.48
N GLY A 583 5.18 41.33 -10.41
CA GLY A 583 3.80 41.81 -10.26
C GLY A 583 2.88 40.81 -9.56
N TYR A 584 3.40 39.85 -8.80
CA TYR A 584 2.58 38.92 -8.04
C TYR A 584 2.36 39.37 -6.60
N GLU A 585 1.17 39.13 -6.08
CA GLU A 585 0.81 39.28 -4.66
C GLU A 585 0.42 37.94 -4.05
N ARG A 586 0.76 37.73 -2.77
CA ARG A 586 0.35 36.52 -2.03
C ARG A 586 -1.11 36.62 -1.63
N VAL A 587 -1.96 35.75 -2.19
CA VAL A 587 -3.41 35.73 -1.94
C VAL A 587 -3.86 34.63 -0.98
N TRP A 588 -3.01 33.62 -0.74
CA TRP A 588 -3.36 32.53 0.16
C TRP A 588 -2.13 31.94 0.85
N TYR A 589 -2.35 31.40 2.04
CA TYR A 589 -1.38 30.63 2.81
C TYR A 589 -2.06 29.47 3.51
N GLY A 590 -1.47 28.28 3.43
CA GLY A 590 -1.90 27.09 4.15
C GLY A 590 -0.77 26.50 4.98
N TRP A 591 -1.04 26.27 6.26
CA TRP A 591 -0.11 25.53 7.12
C TRP A 591 -0.10 24.05 6.75
N ASN A 592 1.08 23.44 6.62
CA ASN A 592 1.27 22.08 6.08
C ASN A 592 1.65 21.03 7.15
N GLY A 593 1.53 21.36 8.42
CA GLY A 593 1.97 20.53 9.54
C GLY A 593 3.31 20.97 10.12
N PHE A 594 3.84 20.18 11.05
CA PHE A 594 5.15 20.42 11.66
C PHE A 594 6.24 19.81 10.79
N ASP A 595 7.36 20.52 10.63
CA ASP A 595 8.56 20.04 9.96
C ASP A 595 9.33 19.08 10.90
N LEU A 596 8.78 17.90 11.13
CA LEU A 596 9.31 16.90 12.07
C LEU A 596 10.49 16.11 11.51
N LEU A 597 10.63 16.05 10.18
CA LEU A 597 11.67 15.29 9.50
C LEU A 597 12.57 16.25 8.73
N GLN A 598 13.87 16.18 8.98
CA GLN A 598 14.87 17.02 8.29
C GLN A 598 14.94 16.78 6.77
N ASP A 599 14.41 15.64 6.29
CA ASP A 599 14.43 15.24 4.88
C ASP A 599 13.32 15.88 4.03
N GLU A 600 12.41 16.68 4.60
CA GLU A 600 11.42 17.40 3.82
C GLU A 600 11.98 18.60 3.05
N GLY A 601 13.27 18.92 3.23
CA GLY A 601 14.10 19.86 2.47
C GLY A 601 13.31 21.00 1.80
N GLU A 602 12.97 20.79 0.54
CA GLU A 602 12.29 21.76 -0.32
C GLU A 602 10.77 21.90 -0.05
N ARG A 603 10.16 21.02 0.78
CA ARG A 603 8.74 21.04 1.18
C ARG A 603 8.50 21.67 2.56
N LYS A 604 9.50 22.29 3.17
CA LYS A 604 9.39 22.89 4.48
C LYS A 604 8.46 24.11 4.49
N GLY A 605 7.81 24.30 5.63
CA GLY A 605 6.92 25.41 5.87
C GLY A 605 5.52 25.23 5.30
N GLY A 606 4.81 26.33 5.14
CA GLY A 606 3.48 26.36 4.55
C GLY A 606 3.52 26.38 3.03
N LEU A 607 2.35 26.25 2.43
CA LEU A 607 2.15 26.40 1.00
C LEU A 607 1.46 27.74 0.72
N THR A 608 1.90 28.45 -0.31
CA THR A 608 1.41 29.77 -0.67
C THR A 608 0.87 29.81 -2.10
N VAL A 609 -0.15 30.65 -2.32
CA VAL A 609 -0.61 31.00 -3.67
C VAL A 609 -0.35 32.49 -3.91
N TRP A 610 0.25 32.76 -5.06
CA TRP A 610 0.54 34.10 -5.55
C TRP A 610 -0.28 34.36 -6.80
N ARG A 611 -0.93 35.51 -6.87
CA ARG A 611 -1.76 35.93 -8.00
C ARG A 611 -1.12 37.14 -8.70
N LEU A 612 -1.13 37.15 -10.02
CA LEU A 612 -0.69 38.28 -10.81
C LEU A 612 -1.66 39.45 -10.62
N VAL A 613 -1.12 40.61 -10.26
CA VAL A 613 -1.87 41.85 -10.16
C VAL A 613 -1.99 42.43 -11.57
N THR A 614 -3.19 42.44 -12.13
CA THR A 614 -3.52 43.00 -13.44
C THR A 614 -3.78 44.50 -13.32
#